data_9732b2eb6e414f6b571f486a5442ed51
#
_entry.id   9732b2eb6e414f6b571f486a5442ed51
#
_cell.length_a   1.000
_cell.length_b   1.000
_cell.length_c   1.000
_cell.angle_alpha   90.00
_cell.angle_beta   90.00
_cell.angle_gamma   90.00
#
_symmetry.space_group_name_H-M   'P 1'
#
loop_
_entity.id
_entity.type
_entity.pdbx_description
1 polymer ?
#
loop_
_entity_poly.entity_id
_entity_poly.type
_entity_poly.pdbx_seq_one_letter_code
_entity_poly.pdbx_strand_id
1 'polypeptide(L)'
;ANTNQTKKDIDNMSDSTYILNAGLAHRSGKPLRWLHGKIQTPPFTHSARLEAGLLLRRLQDGENLGLPASRPMASVGVRCHELRILDAGHNWRIMYRIDSDAILILEVFQKKTRQTPLSIIQICKARLRNYDSP
;
A
#
# COMPACT_ATOMS: atom_id res chain seq x y z
N ALA A 1 -15.62 -9.15 -15.06
CA ALA A 1 -14.35 -9.86 -14.92
C ALA A 1 -14.60 -11.35 -14.84
N ASN A 2 -13.73 -12.07 -15.46
CA ASN A 2 -13.76 -13.51 -15.49
C ASN A 2 -13.48 -14.08 -14.10
N THR A 3 -14.38 -14.94 -13.60
CA THR A 3 -14.27 -15.58 -12.28
C THR A 3 -12.97 -16.38 -12.16
N ASN A 4 -12.56 -17.03 -13.26
CA ASN A 4 -11.31 -17.81 -13.27
C ASN A 4 -10.09 -16.92 -13.14
N GLN A 5 -10.11 -15.73 -13.74
CA GLN A 5 -9.01 -14.79 -13.60
C GLN A 5 -8.91 -14.29 -12.17
N THR A 6 -10.04 -13.96 -11.54
CA THR A 6 -10.06 -13.52 -10.15
C THR A 6 -9.48 -14.59 -9.22
N LYS A 7 -9.88 -15.85 -9.43
CA LYS A 7 -9.35 -16.96 -8.64
C LYS A 7 -7.85 -17.15 -8.86
N LYS A 8 -7.40 -17.02 -10.10
CA LYS A 8 -5.98 -17.13 -10.43
C LYS A 8 -5.19 -16.00 -9.77
N ASP A 9 -5.76 -14.80 -9.74
CA ASP A 9 -5.14 -13.66 -9.07
C ASP A 9 -5.02 -13.92 -7.57
N ILE A 10 -6.06 -14.50 -6.96
CA ILE A 10 -6.03 -14.89 -5.55
C ILE A 10 -4.93 -15.91 -5.30
N ASP A 11 -4.80 -16.91 -6.14
CA ASP A 11 -3.81 -17.98 -6.00
C ASP A 11 -2.38 -17.45 -6.15
N ASN A 12 -2.19 -16.41 -6.97
CA ASN A 12 -0.89 -15.80 -7.24
C ASN A 12 -0.58 -14.60 -6.34
N MET A 13 -1.57 -14.11 -5.63
CA MET A 13 -1.46 -12.99 -4.71
C MET A 13 -1.71 -13.48 -3.31
N SER A 14 -1.17 -12.79 -2.34
CA SER A 14 -1.61 -13.06 -1.00
C SER A 14 -3.04 -12.61 -0.80
N ASP A 15 -3.65 -13.12 0.25
CA ASP A 15 -4.98 -12.72 0.65
C ASP A 15 -5.11 -11.22 0.88
N SER A 16 -4.03 -10.55 1.32
CA SER A 16 -4.05 -9.10 1.51
C SER A 16 -4.20 -8.36 0.20
N THR A 17 -3.47 -8.77 -0.84
CA THR A 17 -3.62 -8.16 -2.16
C THR A 17 -5.01 -8.41 -2.73
N TYR A 18 -5.54 -9.61 -2.54
CA TYR A 18 -6.90 -9.92 -2.96
C TYR A 18 -7.92 -9.02 -2.27
N ILE A 19 -7.79 -8.84 -0.97
CA ILE A 19 -8.70 -7.98 -0.19
C ILE A 19 -8.65 -6.55 -0.70
N LEU A 20 -7.45 -6.03 -0.99
CA LEU A 20 -7.29 -4.70 -1.55
C LEU A 20 -7.97 -4.57 -2.91
N ASN A 21 -7.79 -5.56 -3.78
CA ASN A 21 -8.39 -5.55 -5.11
C ASN A 21 -9.90 -5.75 -5.07
N ALA A 22 -10.40 -6.56 -4.14
CA ALA A 22 -11.84 -6.74 -3.95
C ALA A 22 -12.51 -5.42 -3.55
N GLY A 23 -11.82 -4.58 -2.79
CA GLY A 23 -12.30 -3.24 -2.48
C GLY A 23 -12.46 -2.38 -3.72
N LEU A 24 -11.59 -2.54 -4.72
CA LEU A 24 -11.71 -1.82 -6.00
C LEU A 24 -12.92 -2.26 -6.80
N ALA A 25 -13.25 -3.55 -6.79
CA ALA A 25 -14.29 -4.12 -7.63
C ALA A 25 -15.68 -3.54 -7.35
N HIS A 26 -15.90 -2.99 -6.17
CA HIS A 26 -17.23 -2.54 -5.71
C HIS A 26 -17.30 -1.05 -5.41
N ARG A 27 -16.29 -0.28 -5.81
CA ARG A 27 -16.22 1.13 -5.45
C ARG A 27 -15.81 2.00 -6.62
N SER A 28 -16.35 3.23 -6.62
CA SER A 28 -15.95 4.28 -7.56
C SER A 28 -14.74 5.09 -7.07
N GLY A 29 -14.10 4.66 -5.99
CA GLY A 29 -12.96 5.35 -5.41
C GLY A 29 -11.69 5.25 -6.26
N LYS A 30 -10.64 5.91 -5.80
CA LYS A 30 -9.36 5.90 -6.51
C LYS A 30 -8.77 4.50 -6.58
N PRO A 31 -8.20 4.11 -7.72
CA PRO A 31 -7.52 2.81 -7.80
C PRO A 31 -6.22 2.82 -7.00
N LEU A 32 -5.78 1.63 -6.61
CA LEU A 32 -4.43 1.43 -6.10
C LEU A 32 -3.52 1.14 -7.30
N ARG A 33 -2.36 1.78 -7.33
CA ARG A 33 -1.33 1.50 -8.34
C ARG A 33 -0.05 1.08 -7.63
N TRP A 34 0.41 -0.11 -7.97
CA TRP A 34 1.64 -0.66 -7.41
C TRP A 34 2.81 -0.25 -8.29
N LEU A 35 3.79 0.44 -7.73
CA LEU A 35 4.96 0.90 -8.47
C LEU A 35 6.11 -0.11 -8.44
N HIS A 36 5.83 -1.30 -7.98
CA HIS A 36 6.75 -2.43 -8.07
C HIS A 36 6.61 -3.14 -9.40
N GLY A 37 7.70 -3.74 -9.88
CA GLY A 37 7.63 -4.64 -11.04
C GLY A 37 6.86 -5.92 -10.75
N LYS A 38 6.78 -6.33 -9.49
CA LYS A 38 5.98 -7.47 -9.04
C LYS A 38 5.26 -7.09 -7.76
N ILE A 39 4.01 -7.47 -7.68
CA ILE A 39 3.26 -7.35 -6.43
C ILE A 39 3.80 -8.44 -5.51
N GLN A 40 4.54 -8.01 -4.50
CA GLN A 40 4.99 -8.92 -3.47
C GLN A 40 4.07 -8.79 -2.29
N THR A 41 3.55 -9.93 -1.88
CA THR A 41 2.65 -9.93 -0.78
C THR A 41 3.41 -10.20 0.50
N PRO A 42 3.34 -9.28 1.47
CA PRO A 42 3.93 -9.52 2.77
C PRO A 42 3.22 -10.70 3.44
N PRO A 43 3.93 -11.48 4.26
CA PRO A 43 3.31 -12.58 4.99
C PRO A 43 2.51 -12.05 6.19
N PHE A 44 1.51 -11.23 5.92
CA PHE A 44 0.61 -10.70 6.95
C PHE A 44 -0.23 -11.83 7.54
N THR A 45 -0.56 -11.72 8.82
CA THR A 45 -1.62 -12.54 9.38
C THR A 45 -2.96 -12.13 8.75
N HIS A 46 -3.98 -12.96 8.94
CA HIS A 46 -5.31 -12.67 8.42
C HIS A 46 -5.83 -11.33 8.95
N SER A 47 -5.67 -11.06 10.24
CA SER A 47 -6.15 -9.80 10.83
C SER A 47 -5.40 -8.59 10.27
N ALA A 48 -4.09 -8.70 10.05
CA ALA A 48 -3.31 -7.62 9.46
C ALA A 48 -3.71 -7.35 8.01
N ARG A 49 -4.03 -8.41 7.26
CA ARG A 49 -4.55 -8.28 5.89
C ARG A 49 -5.86 -7.51 5.86
N LEU A 50 -6.76 -7.83 6.77
CA LEU A 50 -8.05 -7.14 6.87
C LEU A 50 -7.86 -5.67 7.23
N GLU A 51 -6.98 -5.38 8.18
CA GLU A 51 -6.69 -4.01 8.58
C GLU A 51 -6.09 -3.20 7.43
N ALA A 52 -5.10 -3.75 6.75
CA ALA A 52 -4.47 -3.09 5.61
C ALA A 52 -5.50 -2.81 4.51
N GLY A 53 -6.34 -3.80 4.20
CA GLY A 53 -7.40 -3.63 3.21
C GLY A 53 -8.39 -2.54 3.58
N LEU A 54 -8.80 -2.50 4.84
CA LEU A 54 -9.73 -1.50 5.34
C LEU A 54 -9.14 -0.08 5.24
N LEU A 55 -7.90 0.08 5.69
CA LEU A 55 -7.24 1.40 5.67
C LEU A 55 -7.01 1.89 4.25
N LEU A 56 -6.57 1.02 3.35
CA LEU A 56 -6.37 1.40 1.95
C LEU A 56 -7.68 1.76 1.27
N ARG A 57 -8.76 1.06 1.59
CA ARG A 57 -10.09 1.39 1.09
C ARG A 57 -10.53 2.79 1.52
N ARG A 58 -10.26 3.14 2.77
CA ARG A 58 -10.57 4.48 3.28
C ARG A 58 -9.81 5.56 2.51
N LEU A 59 -8.53 5.30 2.21
CA LEU A 59 -7.74 6.21 1.38
C LEU A 59 -8.32 6.33 -0.03
N GLN A 60 -8.74 5.22 -0.62
CA GLN A 60 -9.36 5.22 -1.94
C GLN A 60 -10.66 6.03 -1.96
N ASP A 61 -11.38 6.04 -0.85
CA ASP A 61 -12.62 6.81 -0.69
C ASP A 61 -12.38 8.30 -0.42
N GLY A 62 -11.13 8.72 -0.34
CA GLY A 62 -10.77 10.13 -0.15
C GLY A 62 -10.59 10.55 1.29
N GLU A 63 -10.59 9.63 2.25
CA GLU A 63 -10.36 9.97 3.64
C GLU A 63 -8.88 10.30 3.86
N ASN A 64 -8.65 11.24 4.76
CA ASN A 64 -7.31 11.55 5.24
C ASN A 64 -7.08 10.77 6.54
N LEU A 65 -6.10 9.85 6.51
CA LEU A 65 -5.74 9.09 7.70
C LEU A 65 -4.65 9.86 8.45
N GLY A 66 -4.86 10.02 9.74
CA GLY A 66 -3.88 10.62 10.63
C GLY A 66 -3.28 9.59 11.57
N LEU A 67 -2.43 10.05 12.48
CA LEU A 67 -1.87 9.19 13.52
C LEU A 67 -2.99 8.56 14.34
N PRO A 68 -2.81 7.31 14.80
CA PRO A 68 -1.60 6.49 14.67
C PRO A 68 -1.53 5.66 13.38
N ALA A 69 -2.59 5.63 12.57
CA ALA A 69 -2.68 4.74 11.41
C ALA A 69 -1.73 5.15 10.29
N SER A 70 -1.51 6.44 10.10
CA SER A 70 -0.69 6.96 9.02
C SER A 70 0.04 8.23 9.47
N ARG A 71 1.23 8.46 8.93
CA ARG A 71 1.97 9.68 9.17
C ARG A 71 2.59 10.22 7.89
N PRO A 72 2.75 11.54 7.79
CA PRO A 72 3.43 12.13 6.62
C PRO A 72 4.88 11.70 6.56
N MET A 73 5.38 11.50 5.34
CA MET A 73 6.77 11.15 5.07
C MET A 73 7.37 12.15 4.08
N ALA A 74 7.62 13.35 4.57
CA ALA A 74 8.19 14.43 3.75
C ALA A 74 9.55 14.07 3.16
N SER A 75 10.30 13.19 3.83
CA SER A 75 11.58 12.71 3.31
C SER A 75 11.44 11.92 2.01
N VAL A 76 10.28 11.34 1.74
CA VAL A 76 9.99 10.66 0.48
C VAL A 76 9.48 11.67 -0.56
N GLY A 77 8.60 12.54 -0.17
CA GLY A 77 8.07 13.56 -1.06
C GLY A 77 6.75 14.14 -0.61
N VAL A 78 6.25 15.08 -1.40
CA VAL A 78 4.96 15.71 -1.14
C VAL A 78 3.84 14.69 -1.28
N ARG A 79 2.85 14.74 -0.42
CA ARG A 79 1.70 13.84 -0.38
C ARG A 79 2.07 12.39 -0.10
N CYS A 80 3.28 12.14 0.37
CA CYS A 80 3.74 10.80 0.73
C CYS A 80 3.51 10.54 2.20
N HIS A 81 3.11 9.31 2.51
CA HIS A 81 2.76 8.90 3.86
C HIS A 81 3.22 7.47 4.13
N GLU A 82 3.31 7.14 5.38
CA GLU A 82 3.63 5.79 5.85
C GLU A 82 2.43 5.24 6.60
N LEU A 83 1.82 4.20 6.06
CA LEU A 83 0.71 3.50 6.70
C LEU A 83 1.27 2.46 7.65
N ARG A 84 0.68 2.35 8.83
CA ARG A 84 1.17 1.49 9.92
C ARG A 84 0.22 0.33 10.12
N ILE A 85 0.73 -0.89 9.98
CA ILE A 85 -0.04 -2.11 10.18
C ILE A 85 0.63 -2.91 11.29
N LEU A 86 -0.10 -3.16 12.38
CA LEU A 86 0.37 -4.02 13.47
C LEU A 86 0.02 -5.46 13.18
N ASP A 87 0.96 -6.37 13.44
CA ASP A 87 0.79 -7.77 13.15
C ASP A 87 1.64 -8.62 14.10
N ALA A 88 1.06 -9.11 15.18
CA ALA A 88 1.64 -10.10 16.09
C ALA A 88 3.17 -10.01 16.25
N GLY A 89 3.68 -8.88 16.72
CA GLY A 89 5.10 -8.67 16.93
C GLY A 89 5.85 -8.13 15.71
N HIS A 90 5.17 -7.93 14.61
CA HIS A 90 5.75 -7.34 13.40
C HIS A 90 5.16 -5.96 13.14
N ASN A 91 6.01 -5.04 12.74
CA ASN A 91 5.60 -3.67 12.42
C ASN A 91 5.68 -3.47 10.91
N TRP A 92 4.57 -3.70 10.22
CA TRP A 92 4.51 -3.52 8.79
C TRP A 92 4.23 -2.06 8.45
N ARG A 93 4.82 -1.62 7.34
CA ARG A 93 4.63 -0.26 6.81
C ARG A 93 4.33 -0.34 5.32
N ILE A 94 3.40 0.50 4.89
CA ILE A 94 3.09 0.69 3.47
C ILE A 94 3.38 2.15 3.16
N MET A 95 4.38 2.39 2.32
CA MET A 95 4.70 3.74 1.85
C MET A 95 3.82 4.04 0.65
N TYR A 96 3.13 5.17 0.66
CA TYR A 96 2.19 5.52 -0.39
C TYR A 96 2.18 7.02 -0.67
N ARG A 97 1.70 7.39 -1.86
CA ARG A 97 1.44 8.78 -2.23
C ARG A 97 -0.02 8.92 -2.68
N ILE A 98 -0.66 10.00 -2.24
CA ILE A 98 -2.04 10.30 -2.62
C ILE A 98 -2.02 11.20 -3.85
N ASP A 99 -2.46 10.68 -4.99
CA ASP A 99 -2.64 11.47 -6.20
C ASP A 99 -4.13 11.74 -6.42
N SER A 100 -4.45 12.67 -7.32
CA SER A 100 -5.84 13.00 -7.61
C SER A 100 -6.61 11.84 -8.22
N ASP A 101 -5.91 10.97 -8.95
CA ASP A 101 -6.50 9.85 -9.71
C ASP A 101 -6.14 8.47 -9.17
N ALA A 102 -5.29 8.36 -8.17
CA ALA A 102 -4.83 7.07 -7.68
C ALA A 102 -4.17 7.19 -6.31
N ILE A 103 -4.10 6.06 -5.61
CA ILE A 103 -3.22 5.89 -4.46
C ILE A 103 -2.04 5.04 -4.94
N LEU A 104 -0.84 5.59 -4.90
CA LEU A 104 0.35 4.90 -5.37
C LEU A 104 0.99 4.15 -4.21
N ILE A 105 1.15 2.86 -4.36
CA ILE A 105 1.84 2.02 -3.37
C ILE A 105 3.30 1.92 -3.76
N LEU A 106 4.18 2.49 -2.96
CA LEU A 106 5.59 2.65 -3.28
C LEU A 106 6.43 1.48 -2.79
N GLU A 107 6.15 1.02 -1.57
CA GLU A 107 6.87 -0.08 -0.95
C GLU A 107 6.08 -0.63 0.23
N VAL A 108 6.21 -1.92 0.47
CA VAL A 108 5.69 -2.57 1.68
C VAL A 108 6.88 -3.21 2.36
N PHE A 109 7.10 -2.91 3.63
CA PHE A 109 8.27 -3.41 4.34
C PHE A 109 7.98 -3.59 5.82
N GLN A 110 8.79 -4.43 6.45
CA GLN A 110 8.77 -4.61 7.90
C GLN A 110 9.75 -3.64 8.54
N LYS A 111 9.24 -2.80 9.44
CA LYS A 111 10.08 -1.81 10.12
C LYS A 111 10.71 -2.45 11.35
N LYS A 112 12.02 -2.59 11.34
CA LYS A 112 12.79 -3.20 12.41
C LYS A 112 13.62 -2.19 13.18
N THR A 113 13.65 -0.94 12.73
CA THR A 113 14.44 0.12 13.33
C THR A 113 13.54 1.29 13.69
N ARG A 114 14.06 2.20 14.51
CA ARG A 114 13.32 3.37 14.98
C ARG A 114 12.96 4.30 13.83
N GLN A 115 13.88 4.47 12.89
CA GLN A 115 13.68 5.31 11.73
C GLN A 115 13.47 4.46 10.48
N THR A 116 12.75 5.00 9.52
CA THR A 116 12.61 4.34 8.22
C THR A 116 13.98 4.29 7.54
N PRO A 117 14.45 3.11 7.11
CA PRO A 117 15.77 3.00 6.49
C PRO A 117 15.91 3.90 5.26
N LEU A 118 17.07 4.50 5.11
CA LEU A 118 17.36 5.37 3.97
C LEU A 118 17.20 4.63 2.64
N SER A 119 17.53 3.35 2.60
CA SER A 119 17.35 2.52 1.39
C SER A 119 15.89 2.47 0.95
N ILE A 120 14.95 2.39 1.88
CA ILE A 120 13.53 2.39 1.57
C ILE A 120 13.10 3.76 1.02
N ILE A 121 13.56 4.83 1.66
CA ILE A 121 13.28 6.20 1.20
C ILE A 121 13.79 6.39 -0.23
N GLN A 122 15.01 5.96 -0.51
CA GLN A 122 15.62 6.08 -1.84
C GLN A 122 14.87 5.27 -2.91
N ILE A 123 14.45 4.05 -2.57
CA ILE A 123 13.66 3.22 -3.47
C ILE A 123 12.33 3.92 -3.81
N CYS A 124 11.64 4.43 -2.81
CA CYS A 124 10.37 5.13 -3.00
C CYS A 124 10.54 6.36 -3.88
N LYS A 125 11.58 7.16 -3.62
CA LYS A 125 11.87 8.35 -4.42
C LYS A 125 12.19 7.99 -5.88
N ALA A 126 12.95 6.92 -6.09
CA ALA A 126 13.27 6.47 -7.44
C ALA A 126 12.02 6.02 -8.20
N ARG A 127 11.14 5.28 -7.55
CA ARG A 127 9.89 4.83 -8.15
C ARG A 127 8.98 6.01 -8.52
N LEU A 128 8.91 7.02 -7.67
CA LEU A 128 8.15 8.23 -7.95
C LEU A 128 8.73 9.01 -9.12
N ARG A 129 10.05 9.18 -9.17
CA ARG A 129 10.69 9.86 -10.31
C ARG A 129 10.36 9.15 -11.61
N ASN A 130 10.42 7.83 -11.60
CA ASN A 130 10.12 7.04 -12.78
C ASN A 130 8.64 7.14 -13.18
N TYR A 131 7.76 7.10 -12.23
CA TYR A 131 6.31 7.23 -12.46
C TYR A 131 5.95 8.62 -12.99
N ASP A 132 6.56 9.66 -12.43
CA ASP A 132 6.26 11.05 -12.79
C ASP A 132 6.93 11.48 -14.10
N SER A 133 7.87 10.71 -14.61
CA SER A 133 8.54 11.01 -15.87
C SER A 133 7.61 10.75 -17.05
N PRO A 134 7.63 11.63 -18.07
CA PRO A 134 6.82 11.44 -19.26
C PRO A 134 7.27 10.23 -20.08
#